data_d38c040678bd99280ecebee7e575fa05
#
_entry.id   d38c040678bd99280ecebee7e575fa05
#
_cell.length_a   1.000
_cell.length_b   1.000
_cell.length_c   1.000
_cell.angle_alpha   90.00
_cell.angle_beta   90.00
_cell.angle_gamma   90.00
#
_symmetry.space_group_name_H-M   'P 1'
#
loop_
_entity.id
_entity.type
_entity.pdbx_description
1 polymer ?
#
loop_
_entity_poly.entity_id
_entity_poly.type
_entity_poly.pdbx_seq_one_letter_code
_entity_poly.pdbx_strand_id
1 'polypeptide(L)'
;MKTLLHVRSSLFGDHGQSAVLAADFISTWQTRHPGARVIVRDLIATPLPHLDAERFAALTSKPEARTGAQQRIVAESDALIAELHDADEIVLAAPMYNFAIP
;
A
#
# COMPACT_ATOMS: atom_id res chain seq x y z
N MET A 1 14.10 10.45 11.29
CA MET A 1 13.39 10.89 10.06
C MET A 1 12.01 10.27 10.04
N LYS A 2 10.97 11.08 9.85
CA LYS A 2 9.61 10.55 9.73
C LYS A 2 9.35 10.02 8.33
N THR A 3 8.49 9.00 8.24
CA THR A 3 8.09 8.38 6.98
C THR A 3 6.58 8.40 6.87
N LEU A 4 6.07 8.91 5.74
CA LEU A 4 4.66 8.87 5.38
C LEU A 4 4.48 7.84 4.26
N LEU A 5 3.54 6.94 4.45
CA LEU A 5 3.12 6.00 3.40
C LEU A 5 1.83 6.51 2.76
N HIS A 6 1.88 6.79 1.47
CA HIS A 6 0.73 7.24 0.69
C HIS A 6 0.22 6.07 -0.14
N VAL A 7 -0.91 5.50 0.24
CA VAL A 7 -1.57 4.42 -0.50
C VAL A 7 -2.63 5.03 -1.41
N ARG A 8 -2.50 4.80 -2.71
CA ARG A 8 -3.37 5.35 -3.75
C ARG A 8 -4.12 4.23 -4.48
N SER A 9 -5.37 4.49 -4.84
CA SER A 9 -6.15 3.53 -5.63
C SER A 9 -7.07 4.21 -6.65
N SER A 10 -6.74 5.43 -7.08
CA SER A 10 -7.56 6.18 -8.04
C SER A 10 -7.31 5.72 -9.48
N LEU A 11 -8.39 5.44 -10.22
CA LEU A 11 -8.34 5.13 -11.65
C LEU A 11 -7.96 6.35 -12.48
N PHE A 12 -8.12 7.56 -11.95
CA PHE A 12 -7.83 8.80 -12.65
C PHE A 12 -6.41 9.32 -12.37
N GLY A 13 -5.58 8.55 -11.66
CA GLY A 13 -4.23 8.97 -11.31
C GLY A 13 -4.23 10.26 -10.51
N ASP A 14 -3.45 11.25 -10.96
CA ASP A 14 -3.32 12.52 -10.25
C ASP A 14 -4.50 13.48 -10.48
N HIS A 15 -5.43 13.12 -11.34
CA HIS A 15 -6.58 13.98 -11.69
C HIS A 15 -7.83 13.69 -10.87
N GLY A 16 -7.86 12.62 -10.09
CA GLY A 16 -9.00 12.31 -9.22
C GLY A 16 -9.07 13.23 -8.02
N GLN A 17 -10.28 13.46 -7.50
CA GLN A 17 -10.46 14.34 -6.33
C GLN A 17 -9.74 13.84 -5.09
N SER A 18 -9.76 12.53 -4.85
CA SER A 18 -9.05 11.94 -3.72
C SER A 18 -7.54 12.11 -3.85
N ALA A 19 -7.00 12.05 -5.07
CA ALA A 19 -5.58 12.28 -5.32
C ALA A 19 -5.20 13.74 -5.05
N VAL A 20 -6.04 14.68 -5.44
CA VAL A 20 -5.81 16.12 -5.21
C VAL A 20 -5.82 16.42 -3.70
N LEU A 21 -6.79 15.90 -2.97
CA LEU A 21 -6.88 16.09 -1.52
C LEU A 21 -5.67 15.47 -0.80
N ALA A 22 -5.25 14.27 -1.21
CA ALA A 22 -4.09 13.60 -0.65
C ALA A 22 -2.81 14.41 -0.93
N ALA A 23 -2.66 14.94 -2.15
CA ALA A 23 -1.50 15.74 -2.51
C ALA A 23 -1.40 17.01 -1.66
N ASP A 24 -2.54 17.68 -1.41
CA ASP A 24 -2.58 18.85 -0.54
C ASP A 24 -2.19 18.51 0.90
N PHE A 25 -2.70 17.42 1.43
CA PHE A 25 -2.35 16.95 2.76
C PHE A 25 -0.85 16.66 2.86
N ILE A 26 -0.31 15.92 1.90
CA ILE A 26 1.09 15.52 1.89
C ILE A 26 2.01 16.72 1.78
N SER A 27 1.65 17.69 0.94
CA SER A 27 2.41 18.93 0.80
C SER A 27 2.50 19.69 2.14
N THR A 28 1.38 19.83 2.83
CA THR A 28 1.33 20.46 4.15
C THR A 28 2.15 19.67 5.17
N TRP A 29 2.02 18.35 5.14
CA TRP A 29 2.76 17.47 6.05
C TRP A 29 4.28 17.58 5.83
N GLN A 30 4.72 17.61 4.57
CA GLN A 30 6.13 17.77 4.24
C GLN A 30 6.69 19.10 4.74
N THR A 31 5.89 20.16 4.66
CA THR A 31 6.28 21.48 5.17
C THR A 31 6.50 21.44 6.68
N ARG A 32 5.69 20.67 7.41
CA ARG A 32 5.80 20.53 8.86
C ARG A 32 6.87 19.55 9.31
N HIS A 33 7.33 18.68 8.41
CA HIS A 33 8.31 17.64 8.72
C HIS A 33 9.45 17.69 7.68
N PRO A 34 10.30 18.73 7.72
CA PRO A 34 11.41 18.85 6.79
C PRO A 34 12.34 17.63 6.88
N GLY A 35 12.76 17.12 5.73
CA GLY A 35 13.61 15.94 5.66
C GLY A 35 12.87 14.60 5.78
N ALA A 36 11.55 14.63 5.96
CA ALA A 36 10.77 13.41 6.01
C ALA A 36 10.69 12.71 4.65
N ARG A 37 10.46 11.41 4.69
CA ARG A 37 10.35 10.57 3.49
C ARG A 37 8.88 10.28 3.20
N VAL A 38 8.50 10.37 1.91
CA VAL A 38 7.17 9.97 1.43
C VAL A 38 7.33 8.77 0.50
N ILE A 39 6.66 7.68 0.82
CA ILE A 39 6.63 6.47 0.00
C ILE A 39 5.24 6.36 -0.60
N VAL A 40 5.15 6.18 -1.92
CA VAL A 40 3.88 6.03 -2.62
C VAL A 40 3.67 4.57 -3.00
N ARG A 41 2.53 4.01 -2.60
CA ARG A 41 2.06 2.70 -3.03
C ARG A 41 0.82 2.89 -3.89
N ASP A 42 0.96 2.76 -5.20
CA ASP A 42 -0.13 2.94 -6.14
C ASP A 42 -0.72 1.57 -6.50
N LEU A 43 -1.90 1.28 -5.99
CA LEU A 43 -2.55 -0.02 -6.18
C LEU A 43 -3.10 -0.22 -7.59
N ILE A 44 -3.26 0.85 -8.36
CA ILE A 44 -3.67 0.75 -9.77
C ILE A 44 -2.47 0.44 -10.65
N ALA A 45 -1.35 1.12 -10.42
CA ALA A 45 -0.12 0.86 -11.18
C ALA A 45 0.48 -0.50 -10.84
N THR A 46 0.41 -0.90 -9.57
CA THR A 46 0.95 -2.18 -9.08
C THR A 46 -0.12 -2.87 -8.25
N PRO A 47 -1.12 -3.52 -8.89
CA PRO A 47 -2.22 -4.13 -8.16
C PRO A 47 -1.75 -5.25 -7.23
N LEU A 48 -2.38 -5.32 -6.06
CA LEU A 48 -2.20 -6.44 -5.14
C LEU A 48 -3.16 -7.56 -5.53
N PRO A 49 -2.69 -8.82 -5.63
CA PRO A 49 -3.57 -9.94 -5.90
C PRO A 49 -4.57 -10.16 -4.77
N HIS A 50 -5.76 -10.61 -5.11
CA HIS A 50 -6.75 -11.00 -4.11
C HIS A 50 -6.29 -12.23 -3.34
N LEU A 51 -6.80 -12.37 -2.13
CA LEU A 51 -6.56 -13.58 -1.33
C LEU A 51 -7.36 -14.73 -1.94
N ASP A 52 -6.65 -15.69 -2.52
CA ASP A 52 -7.22 -16.91 -3.08
C ASP A 52 -6.74 -18.14 -2.30
N ALA A 53 -7.13 -19.34 -2.75
CA ALA A 53 -6.76 -20.58 -2.06
C ALA A 53 -5.24 -20.79 -2.04
N GLU A 54 -4.54 -20.45 -3.12
CA GLU A 54 -3.09 -20.58 -3.20
C GLU A 54 -2.40 -19.66 -2.22
N ARG A 55 -2.82 -18.39 -2.16
CA ARG A 55 -2.24 -17.41 -1.24
C ARG A 55 -2.56 -17.74 0.21
N PHE A 56 -3.77 -18.18 0.48
CA PHE A 56 -4.15 -18.61 1.82
C PHE A 56 -3.30 -19.80 2.28
N ALA A 57 -3.10 -20.79 1.41
CA ALA A 57 -2.26 -21.95 1.71
C ALA A 57 -0.81 -21.53 1.98
N ALA A 58 -0.27 -20.60 1.18
CA ALA A 58 1.08 -20.09 1.38
C ALA A 58 1.24 -19.38 2.72
N LEU A 59 0.30 -18.49 3.07
CA LEU A 59 0.38 -17.68 4.29
C LEU A 59 0.17 -18.51 5.56
N THR A 60 -0.53 -19.63 5.47
CA THR A 60 -0.77 -20.53 6.61
C THR A 60 0.17 -21.73 6.66
N SER A 61 1.06 -21.89 5.68
CA SER A 61 2.00 -23.00 5.64
C SER A 61 3.15 -22.82 6.63
N LYS A 62 3.72 -23.94 7.07
CA LYS A 62 4.94 -23.91 7.88
C LYS A 62 6.13 -23.50 6.98
N PRO A 63 7.07 -22.67 7.49
CA PRO A 63 8.18 -22.20 6.68
C PRO A 63 8.98 -23.30 5.99
N GLU A 64 9.22 -24.40 6.68
CA GLU A 64 9.99 -25.53 6.15
C GLU A 64 9.26 -26.33 5.07
N ALA A 65 7.93 -26.17 4.97
CA ALA A 65 7.11 -26.91 4.01
C ALA A 65 6.76 -26.09 2.77
N ARG A 66 7.22 -24.84 2.67
CA ARG A 66 6.84 -23.94 1.57
C ARG A 66 7.56 -24.28 0.27
N THR A 67 6.80 -24.30 -0.83
CA THR A 67 7.36 -24.34 -2.19
C THR A 67 8.01 -22.99 -2.53
N GLY A 68 8.77 -22.95 -3.64
CA GLY A 68 9.35 -21.68 -4.11
C GLY A 68 8.30 -20.62 -4.42
N ALA A 69 7.16 -21.01 -4.99
CA ALA A 69 6.06 -20.10 -5.27
C ALA A 69 5.45 -19.57 -3.97
N GLN A 70 5.27 -20.43 -2.96
CA GLN A 70 4.75 -20.03 -1.65
C GLN A 70 5.70 -19.09 -0.92
N GLN A 71 7.00 -19.33 -1.01
CA GLN A 71 8.01 -18.44 -0.43
C GLN A 71 7.93 -17.04 -1.02
N ARG A 72 7.70 -16.90 -2.33
CA ARG A 72 7.54 -15.60 -2.98
C ARG A 72 6.29 -14.88 -2.50
N ILE A 73 5.18 -15.60 -2.36
CA ILE A 73 3.92 -15.03 -1.86
C ILE A 73 4.11 -14.49 -0.43
N VAL A 74 4.75 -15.26 0.43
CA VAL A 74 5.00 -14.84 1.82
C VAL A 74 5.97 -13.67 1.88
N ALA A 75 7.02 -13.68 1.06
CA ALA A 75 7.98 -12.56 1.00
C ALA A 75 7.31 -11.26 0.56
N GLU A 76 6.41 -11.33 -0.43
CA GLU A 76 5.63 -10.18 -0.88
C GLU A 76 4.75 -9.63 0.25
N SER A 77 4.05 -10.50 0.97
CA SER A 77 3.22 -10.11 2.11
C SER A 77 4.06 -9.49 3.23
N ASP A 78 5.20 -10.11 3.55
CA ASP A 78 6.10 -9.60 4.60
C ASP A 78 6.65 -8.22 4.24
N ALA A 79 6.98 -7.98 2.97
CA ALA A 79 7.45 -6.68 2.51
C ALA A 79 6.39 -5.60 2.68
N LEU A 80 5.12 -5.90 2.39
CA LEU A 80 4.02 -4.96 2.57
C LEU A 80 3.78 -4.66 4.06
N ILE A 81 3.84 -5.68 4.90
CA ILE A 81 3.70 -5.51 6.35
C ILE A 81 4.84 -4.64 6.90
N ALA A 82 6.08 -4.89 6.47
CA ALA A 82 7.23 -4.08 6.87
C ALA A 82 7.05 -2.62 6.46
N GLU A 83 6.55 -2.37 5.25
CA GLU A 83 6.28 -1.01 4.77
C GLU A 83 5.26 -0.29 5.66
N LEU A 84 4.19 -0.98 6.06
CA LEU A 84 3.20 -0.42 6.98
C LEU A 84 3.80 -0.15 8.37
N HIS A 85 4.60 -1.08 8.87
CA HIS A 85 5.24 -0.96 10.18
C HIS A 85 6.25 0.19 10.23
N ASP A 86 6.99 0.42 9.15
CA ASP A 86 8.01 1.45 9.10
C ASP A 86 7.45 2.86 8.90
N ALA A 87 6.18 2.97 8.53
CA ALA A 87 5.54 4.27 8.34
C ALA A 87 5.15 4.87 9.71
N ASP A 88 5.46 6.14 9.91
CA ASP A 88 4.98 6.89 11.06
C ASP A 88 3.54 7.34 10.86
N GLU A 89 3.17 7.65 9.62
CA GLU A 89 1.82 8.04 9.25
C GLU A 89 1.44 7.41 7.92
N ILE A 90 0.14 7.09 7.76
CA ILE A 90 -0.40 6.48 6.55
C ILE A 90 -1.53 7.36 6.03
N VAL A 91 -1.46 7.71 4.74
CA VAL A 91 -2.55 8.39 4.04
C VAL A 91 -3.16 7.40 3.05
N LEU A 92 -4.43 7.09 3.24
CA LEU A 92 -5.17 6.20 2.35
C LEU A 92 -6.09 7.03 1.47
N ALA A 93 -5.78 7.12 0.18
CA ALA A 93 -6.63 7.75 -0.82
C ALA A 93 -7.48 6.66 -1.48
N ALA A 94 -8.70 6.49 -0.99
CA ALA A 94 -9.60 5.42 -1.40
C ALA A 94 -10.89 6.01 -1.98
N PRO A 95 -10.92 6.32 -3.29
CA PRO A 95 -12.14 6.80 -3.92
C PRO A 95 -13.20 5.70 -3.93
N MET A 96 -14.48 6.11 -3.82
CA MET A 96 -15.57 5.16 -3.83
C MET A 96 -16.19 5.08 -5.22
N TYR A 97 -16.09 3.91 -5.85
CA TYR A 97 -16.71 3.62 -7.13
C TYR A 97 -17.86 2.64 -6.91
N ASN A 98 -19.04 2.92 -7.50
CA ASN A 98 -20.22 2.06 -7.36
C ASN A 98 -20.55 1.76 -5.90
N PHE A 99 -20.38 2.74 -5.02
CA PHE A 99 -20.61 2.63 -3.58
C PHE A 99 -19.73 1.58 -2.88
N ALA A 100 -18.56 1.29 -3.46
CA ALA A 100 -17.60 0.36 -2.88
C ALA A 100 -16.17 0.90 -3.02
N ILE A 101 -15.30 0.51 -2.10
CA ILE A 101 -13.87 0.80 -2.21
C ILE A 101 -13.28 -0.13 -3.29
N PRO A 102 -12.49 0.40 -4.22
CA PRO A 102 -11.89 -0.41 -5.27
C PRO A 102 -10.96 -1.49 -4.74
#